data_8aa20f1c210794dac11b0897aad33eb7
#
_entry.id   8aa20f1c210794dac11b0897aad33eb7
#
_cell.length_a   1.000
_cell.length_b   1.000
_cell.length_c   1.000
_cell.angle_alpha   90.00
_cell.angle_beta   90.00
_cell.angle_gamma   90.00
#
_symmetry.space_group_name_H-M   'P 1'
#
loop_
_entity.id
_entity.type
_entity.pdbx_description
1 polymer ?
#
loop_
_entity_poly.entity_id
_entity_poly.type
_entity_poly.pdbx_seq_one_letter_code
_entity_poly.pdbx_strand_id
1 'polypeptide(L)'
;MTIQDLSISLDTVWMLLAAMLVFFMQPGFALCEAGFTRSKNTANILFKNFVDFMFGSLLFWLIGFGFMFGSDGQGFIGMPHFGDFSFYTHPAGLPTEGFLIFQTVFCATSATIVSGAMAERTKFSMYCVYSVFISLLIYPISGHWTWGGGWLCNGEAGSFMMDTFGYAFHDFAGSAIVHSVGGVLAFVGAIALGPRLGKYGKDGKSRAIPGHNLMAASLGVFILWFGWFGFNPGSQLAASGEVNRVAISHVFLTTNLAAAAGGLATMFTSWIKYGKPSFSLTLNGILAGLVAITAGCDLVSPLGAAIIGFLAGIILVFSIEFIDTKLHVDDPVGASSVHGVCGIFGTLMTGLLAVDGGTFYGGGFGFFGAQCLGILCIDVWAAVTGAILFFGIKKLVGLRVDKRIEEEGLDIYEHGESCYN
;
A
#
# COMPACT_ATOMS: atom_id res chain seq x y z
N MET A 1 -20.54 7.34 33.84
CA MET A 1 -19.53 7.48 32.78
C MET A 1 -18.37 8.29 33.35
N THR A 2 -17.21 7.67 33.45
CA THR A 2 -15.99 8.33 33.93
C THR A 2 -15.34 9.15 32.79
N ILE A 3 -14.37 10.01 33.12
CA ILE A 3 -13.57 10.72 32.10
C ILE A 3 -12.82 9.70 31.24
N GLN A 4 -12.37 8.60 31.83
CA GLN A 4 -11.69 7.52 31.09
C GLN A 4 -12.64 6.83 30.10
N ASP A 5 -13.88 6.51 30.51
CA ASP A 5 -14.87 5.93 29.58
C ASP A 5 -15.16 6.86 28.42
N LEU A 6 -15.22 8.18 28.64
CA LEU A 6 -15.45 9.17 27.60
C LEU A 6 -14.25 9.23 26.62
N SER A 7 -13.03 9.18 27.15
CA SER A 7 -11.80 9.16 26.33
C SER A 7 -11.77 7.92 25.42
N ILE A 8 -11.98 6.72 25.97
CA ILE A 8 -12.01 5.47 25.21
C ILE A 8 -13.13 5.51 24.16
N SER A 9 -14.31 6.05 24.51
CA SER A 9 -15.40 6.19 23.56
C SER A 9 -15.04 7.11 22.39
N LEU A 10 -14.38 8.24 22.64
CA LEU A 10 -13.92 9.16 21.60
C LEU A 10 -12.84 8.52 20.70
N ASP A 11 -11.89 7.82 21.30
CA ASP A 11 -10.83 7.10 20.59
C ASP A 11 -11.40 6.00 19.70
N THR A 12 -12.39 5.25 20.25
CA THR A 12 -13.12 4.22 19.48
C THR A 12 -13.86 4.82 18.29
N VAL A 13 -14.58 5.94 18.49
CA VAL A 13 -15.30 6.62 17.41
C VAL A 13 -14.32 7.13 16.33
N TRP A 14 -13.19 7.70 16.74
CA TRP A 14 -12.14 8.14 15.82
C TRP A 14 -11.60 6.98 14.96
N MET A 15 -11.24 5.87 15.60
CA MET A 15 -10.73 4.69 14.91
C MET A 15 -11.75 4.10 13.92
N LEU A 16 -13.03 4.02 14.30
CA LEU A 16 -14.10 3.52 13.42
C LEU A 16 -14.38 4.48 12.25
N LEU A 17 -14.35 5.80 12.46
CA LEU A 17 -14.44 6.78 11.38
C LEU A 17 -13.25 6.64 10.42
N ALA A 18 -12.05 6.46 10.94
CA ALA A 18 -10.86 6.20 10.14
C ALA A 18 -10.98 4.90 9.33
N ALA A 19 -11.47 3.82 9.95
CA ALA A 19 -11.74 2.57 9.24
C ALA A 19 -12.73 2.76 8.08
N MET A 20 -13.80 3.55 8.26
CA MET A 20 -14.75 3.87 7.19
C MET A 20 -14.10 4.69 6.06
N LEU A 21 -13.24 5.65 6.38
CA LEU A 21 -12.50 6.42 5.38
C LEU A 21 -11.56 5.52 4.56
N VAL A 22 -10.84 4.62 5.21
CA VAL A 22 -9.94 3.66 4.52
C VAL A 22 -10.74 2.62 3.73
N PHE A 23 -11.87 2.13 4.26
CA PHE A 23 -12.80 1.30 3.48
C PHE A 23 -13.24 2.00 2.19
N PHE A 24 -13.53 3.30 2.26
CA PHE A 24 -13.93 4.09 1.10
C PHE A 24 -12.80 4.29 0.08
N MET A 25 -11.56 3.91 0.39
CA MET A 25 -10.48 3.83 -0.60
C MET A 25 -10.67 2.68 -1.60
N GLN A 26 -11.45 1.64 -1.28
CA GLN A 26 -11.71 0.54 -2.22
C GLN A 26 -12.40 1.02 -3.52
N PRO A 27 -13.51 1.78 -3.49
CA PRO A 27 -14.03 2.40 -4.71
C PRO A 27 -13.05 3.38 -5.35
N GLY A 28 -12.17 4.03 -4.57
CA GLY A 28 -11.11 4.87 -5.10
C GLY A 28 -10.12 4.09 -5.97
N PHE A 29 -9.61 2.96 -5.47
CA PHE A 29 -8.76 2.05 -6.25
C PHE A 29 -9.50 1.51 -7.48
N ALA A 30 -10.73 1.02 -7.30
CA ALA A 30 -11.54 0.49 -8.39
C ALA A 30 -11.71 1.48 -9.55
N LEU A 31 -12.03 2.75 -9.24
CA LEU A 31 -12.18 3.81 -10.25
C LEU A 31 -10.85 4.22 -10.88
N CYS A 32 -9.78 4.28 -10.09
CA CYS A 32 -8.45 4.61 -10.56
C CYS A 32 -7.94 3.53 -11.54
N GLU A 33 -7.99 2.26 -11.14
CA GLU A 33 -7.57 1.14 -11.97
C GLU A 33 -8.43 1.00 -13.24
N ALA A 34 -9.76 1.06 -13.12
CA ALA A 34 -10.66 0.99 -14.25
C ALA A 34 -10.39 2.12 -15.24
N GLY A 35 -10.19 3.34 -14.75
CA GLY A 35 -9.91 4.50 -15.59
C GLY A 35 -8.59 4.42 -16.36
N PHE A 36 -7.55 3.83 -15.76
CA PHE A 36 -6.23 3.65 -16.40
C PHE A 36 -6.11 2.41 -17.29
N THR A 37 -7.13 1.58 -17.36
CA THR A 37 -7.17 0.38 -18.18
C THR A 37 -8.17 0.48 -19.33
N ARG A 38 -8.24 -0.54 -20.20
CA ARG A 38 -9.17 -0.56 -21.35
C ARG A 38 -10.57 -0.95 -20.92
N SER A 39 -11.58 -0.31 -21.52
CA SER A 39 -13.02 -0.44 -21.19
C SER A 39 -13.54 -1.88 -21.15
N LYS A 40 -13.01 -2.74 -22.01
CA LYS A 40 -13.40 -4.16 -22.13
C LYS A 40 -13.01 -5.05 -20.93
N ASN A 41 -12.37 -4.47 -19.90
CA ASN A 41 -11.94 -5.15 -18.69
C ASN A 41 -12.47 -4.45 -17.42
N THR A 42 -13.42 -3.52 -17.56
CA THR A 42 -13.89 -2.68 -16.45
C THR A 42 -14.65 -3.49 -15.41
N ALA A 43 -15.57 -4.37 -15.81
CA ALA A 43 -16.31 -5.22 -14.88
C ALA A 43 -15.36 -6.15 -14.12
N ASN A 44 -14.39 -6.75 -14.81
CA ASN A 44 -13.35 -7.58 -14.17
C ASN A 44 -12.56 -6.83 -13.11
N ILE A 45 -12.16 -5.58 -13.38
CA ILE A 45 -11.40 -4.75 -12.46
C ILE A 45 -12.24 -4.37 -11.24
N LEU A 46 -13.46 -3.89 -11.45
CA LEU A 46 -14.36 -3.55 -10.36
C LEU A 46 -14.62 -4.77 -9.47
N PHE A 47 -14.89 -5.93 -10.06
CA PHE A 47 -15.14 -7.16 -9.32
C PHE A 47 -13.94 -7.61 -8.50
N LYS A 48 -12.71 -7.49 -9.03
CA LYS A 48 -11.49 -7.80 -8.30
C LYS A 48 -11.37 -6.98 -7.00
N ASN A 49 -11.67 -5.69 -7.05
CA ASN A 49 -11.62 -4.83 -5.87
C ASN A 49 -12.67 -5.24 -4.80
N PHE A 50 -13.85 -5.70 -5.20
CA PHE A 50 -14.80 -6.31 -4.25
C PHE A 50 -14.26 -7.61 -3.65
N VAL A 51 -13.66 -8.45 -4.49
CA VAL A 51 -13.11 -9.75 -4.07
C VAL A 51 -11.99 -9.59 -3.04
N ASP A 52 -11.08 -8.62 -3.24
CA ASP A 52 -10.03 -8.34 -2.28
C ASP A 52 -10.58 -7.99 -0.91
N PHE A 53 -11.60 -7.13 -0.89
CA PHE A 53 -12.21 -6.75 0.38
C PHE A 53 -12.99 -7.92 1.03
N MET A 54 -13.71 -8.72 0.24
CA MET A 54 -14.45 -9.88 0.76
C MET A 54 -13.50 -10.94 1.32
N PHE A 55 -12.46 -11.34 0.57
CA PHE A 55 -11.46 -12.29 1.06
C PHE A 55 -10.64 -11.72 2.19
N GLY A 56 -10.17 -10.47 2.04
CA GLY A 56 -9.43 -9.78 3.09
C GLY A 56 -10.21 -9.77 4.41
N SER A 57 -11.49 -9.40 4.38
CA SER A 57 -12.33 -9.37 5.58
C SER A 57 -12.47 -10.74 6.25
N LEU A 58 -12.80 -11.77 5.48
CA LEU A 58 -13.06 -13.10 6.04
C LEU A 58 -11.78 -13.80 6.50
N LEU A 59 -10.73 -13.76 5.68
CA LEU A 59 -9.51 -14.50 5.95
C LEU A 59 -8.62 -13.80 6.97
N PHE A 60 -8.55 -12.48 6.93
CA PHE A 60 -7.83 -11.73 7.93
C PHE A 60 -8.49 -11.88 9.31
N TRP A 61 -9.84 -11.79 9.38
CA TRP A 61 -10.57 -12.07 10.61
C TRP A 61 -10.32 -13.50 11.12
N LEU A 62 -10.36 -14.50 10.22
CA LEU A 62 -10.29 -15.91 10.63
C LEU A 62 -8.90 -16.30 11.14
N ILE A 63 -7.83 -15.87 10.46
CA ILE A 63 -6.46 -16.31 10.72
C ILE A 63 -5.45 -15.15 10.67
N GLY A 64 -5.54 -14.28 9.67
CA GLY A 64 -4.51 -13.26 9.39
C GLY A 64 -4.29 -12.31 10.56
N PHE A 65 -5.37 -11.88 11.22
CA PHE A 65 -5.26 -11.01 12.39
C PHE A 65 -4.49 -11.69 13.54
N GLY A 66 -4.67 -12.99 13.72
CA GLY A 66 -3.92 -13.77 14.71
C GLY A 66 -2.43 -13.90 14.36
N PHE A 67 -2.11 -14.10 13.08
CA PHE A 67 -0.70 -14.09 12.63
C PHE A 67 -0.05 -12.71 12.78
N MET A 68 -0.82 -11.64 12.69
CA MET A 68 -0.31 -10.28 12.81
C MET A 68 -0.21 -9.80 14.25
N PHE A 69 -1.24 -10.00 15.07
CA PHE A 69 -1.37 -9.42 16.42
C PHE A 69 -1.43 -10.45 17.55
N GLY A 70 -1.38 -11.73 17.23
CA GLY A 70 -1.32 -12.79 18.23
C GLY A 70 0.02 -12.77 18.97
N SER A 71 0.01 -13.28 20.22
CA SER A 71 1.23 -13.44 20.99
C SER A 71 2.16 -14.43 20.32
N ASP A 72 3.45 -14.14 20.28
CA ASP A 72 4.48 -15.09 19.94
C ASP A 72 5.66 -14.95 20.91
N GLY A 73 6.53 -15.97 20.95
CA GLY A 73 7.72 -15.97 21.80
C GLY A 73 9.01 -15.50 21.11
N GLN A 74 8.99 -15.23 19.79
CA GLN A 74 10.20 -15.00 18.99
C GLN A 74 10.14 -13.78 18.07
N GLY A 75 9.01 -13.08 17.99
CA GLY A 75 8.83 -11.86 17.20
C GLY A 75 8.70 -12.08 15.70
N PHE A 76 8.46 -13.32 15.23
CA PHE A 76 8.41 -13.62 13.80
C PHE A 76 6.98 -13.78 13.26
N ILE A 77 6.09 -14.44 14.00
CA ILE A 77 4.70 -14.69 13.64
C ILE A 77 3.85 -14.84 14.88
N GLY A 78 2.73 -14.15 14.92
CA GLY A 78 1.74 -14.31 15.99
C GLY A 78 0.97 -15.64 15.88
N MET A 79 0.38 -16.08 17.00
CA MET A 79 -0.43 -17.29 17.04
C MET A 79 -1.91 -16.95 17.06
N PRO A 80 -2.72 -17.48 16.14
CA PRO A 80 -4.15 -17.22 16.11
C PRO A 80 -4.89 -17.94 17.25
N HIS A 81 -5.83 -17.23 17.89
CA HIS A 81 -6.73 -17.75 18.89
C HIS A 81 -8.17 -17.63 18.36
N PHE A 82 -8.63 -18.67 17.66
CA PHE A 82 -9.93 -18.66 16.99
C PHE A 82 -11.08 -18.40 17.98
N GLY A 83 -11.81 -17.30 17.72
CA GLY A 83 -13.02 -16.94 18.50
C GLY A 83 -12.75 -16.32 19.86
N ASP A 84 -11.50 -16.23 20.32
CA ASP A 84 -11.12 -15.53 21.54
C ASP A 84 -10.15 -14.38 21.24
N PHE A 85 -10.67 -13.16 21.27
CA PHE A 85 -9.91 -11.96 20.98
C PHE A 85 -9.15 -11.38 22.19
N SER A 86 -9.29 -11.95 23.39
CA SER A 86 -8.62 -11.48 24.60
C SER A 86 -7.10 -11.66 24.58
N PHE A 87 -6.60 -12.56 23.71
CA PHE A 87 -5.19 -12.86 23.54
C PHE A 87 -4.45 -11.95 22.58
N TYR A 88 -5.15 -11.03 21.90
CA TYR A 88 -4.51 -10.18 20.88
C TYR A 88 -3.99 -8.89 21.46
N THR A 89 -2.79 -8.49 20.99
CA THR A 89 -2.19 -7.20 21.32
C THR A 89 -2.90 -6.10 20.54
N HIS A 90 -3.41 -5.10 21.23
CA HIS A 90 -4.01 -3.91 20.65
C HIS A 90 -3.84 -2.72 21.61
N PRO A 91 -4.03 -1.48 21.15
CA PRO A 91 -3.95 -0.32 22.02
C PRO A 91 -4.91 -0.43 23.21
N ALA A 92 -4.42 -0.12 24.40
CA ALA A 92 -5.16 -0.30 25.66
C ALA A 92 -6.49 0.45 25.64
N GLY A 93 -7.57 -0.28 25.96
CA GLY A 93 -8.92 0.26 26.10
C GLY A 93 -9.75 0.29 24.82
N LEU A 94 -9.18 0.10 23.64
CA LEU A 94 -9.95 0.01 22.40
C LEU A 94 -10.64 -1.36 22.29
N PRO A 95 -11.90 -1.44 21.78
CA PRO A 95 -12.54 -2.72 21.49
C PRO A 95 -11.77 -3.48 20.39
N THR A 96 -11.50 -4.77 20.63
CA THR A 96 -10.73 -5.62 19.72
C THR A 96 -11.37 -5.71 18.33
N GLU A 97 -12.70 -5.83 18.26
CA GLU A 97 -13.44 -5.88 16.99
C GLU A 97 -13.29 -4.57 16.19
N GLY A 98 -13.26 -3.42 16.87
CA GLY A 98 -13.00 -2.14 16.25
C GLY A 98 -11.58 -2.05 15.71
N PHE A 99 -10.59 -2.52 16.45
CA PHE A 99 -9.21 -2.58 15.99
C PHE A 99 -9.05 -3.59 14.85
N LEU A 100 -9.72 -4.74 14.90
CA LEU A 100 -9.71 -5.73 13.83
C LEU A 100 -10.24 -5.16 12.52
N ILE A 101 -11.40 -4.48 12.50
CA ILE A 101 -11.94 -3.90 11.26
C ILE A 101 -11.02 -2.79 10.73
N PHE A 102 -10.42 -1.98 11.61
CA PHE A 102 -9.42 -0.99 11.22
C PHE A 102 -8.21 -1.65 10.53
N GLN A 103 -7.66 -2.72 11.08
CA GLN A 103 -6.54 -3.45 10.47
C GLN A 103 -6.94 -4.23 9.21
N THR A 104 -8.19 -4.68 9.11
CA THR A 104 -8.72 -5.38 7.93
C THR A 104 -8.66 -4.49 6.68
N VAL A 105 -9.00 -3.21 6.79
CA VAL A 105 -9.00 -2.30 5.63
C VAL A 105 -7.58 -2.01 5.12
N PHE A 106 -6.56 -2.09 5.97
CA PHE A 106 -5.15 -2.01 5.57
C PHE A 106 -4.67 -3.29 4.86
N CYS A 107 -5.05 -4.45 5.37
CA CYS A 107 -4.78 -5.74 4.75
C CYS A 107 -5.35 -5.80 3.32
N ALA A 108 -6.63 -5.44 3.17
CA ALA A 108 -7.29 -5.40 1.87
C ALA A 108 -6.59 -4.42 0.90
N THR A 109 -6.13 -3.28 1.39
CA THR A 109 -5.39 -2.30 0.57
C THR A 109 -4.10 -2.90 -0.01
N SER A 110 -3.32 -3.65 0.78
CA SER A 110 -2.10 -4.31 0.28
C SER A 110 -2.38 -5.31 -0.84
N ALA A 111 -3.48 -6.08 -0.76
CA ALA A 111 -3.90 -7.01 -1.81
C ALA A 111 -4.38 -6.27 -3.08
N THR A 112 -5.17 -5.20 -2.91
CA THR A 112 -5.71 -4.39 -4.01
C THR A 112 -4.61 -3.76 -4.86
N ILE A 113 -3.49 -3.31 -4.28
CA ILE A 113 -2.35 -2.74 -5.02
C ILE A 113 -1.85 -3.69 -6.12
N VAL A 114 -1.83 -5.00 -5.87
CA VAL A 114 -1.36 -6.00 -6.83
C VAL A 114 -2.29 -6.09 -8.05
N SER A 115 -3.59 -5.84 -7.86
CA SER A 115 -4.61 -5.87 -8.90
C SER A 115 -4.24 -5.04 -10.12
N GLY A 116 -3.81 -3.80 -9.90
CA GLY A 116 -3.52 -2.84 -10.95
C GLY A 116 -2.39 -3.25 -11.88
N ALA A 117 -1.28 -3.76 -11.33
CA ALA A 117 -0.13 -4.20 -12.13
C ALA A 117 -0.43 -5.44 -12.99
N MET A 118 -1.37 -6.28 -12.55
CA MET A 118 -1.73 -7.51 -13.21
C MET A 118 -3.02 -7.41 -14.06
N ALA A 119 -3.56 -6.20 -14.20
CA ALA A 119 -4.81 -5.93 -14.90
C ALA A 119 -4.78 -6.37 -16.38
N GLU A 120 -5.96 -6.64 -16.93
CA GLU A 120 -6.25 -6.91 -18.35
C GLU A 120 -5.83 -8.29 -18.89
N ARG A 121 -5.10 -9.13 -18.12
CA ARG A 121 -4.61 -10.43 -18.63
C ARG A 121 -4.54 -11.55 -17.58
N THR A 122 -4.91 -11.30 -16.32
CA THR A 122 -4.91 -12.31 -15.26
C THR A 122 -6.24 -13.06 -15.24
N LYS A 123 -6.20 -14.40 -15.11
CA LYS A 123 -7.40 -15.20 -14.84
C LYS A 123 -8.03 -14.77 -13.53
N PHE A 124 -9.34 -14.52 -13.51
CA PHE A 124 -10.05 -14.11 -12.30
C PHE A 124 -9.93 -15.11 -11.15
N SER A 125 -10.03 -16.41 -11.46
CA SER A 125 -9.84 -17.46 -10.46
C SER A 125 -8.46 -17.44 -9.80
N MET A 126 -7.41 -17.11 -10.56
CA MET A 126 -6.06 -17.02 -10.01
C MET A 126 -5.85 -15.72 -9.22
N TYR A 127 -6.58 -14.67 -9.58
CA TYR A 127 -6.70 -13.47 -8.76
C TYR A 127 -7.22 -13.80 -7.35
N CYS A 128 -8.35 -14.54 -7.28
CA CYS A 128 -8.89 -15.00 -6.01
C CYS A 128 -7.85 -15.79 -5.19
N VAL A 129 -7.13 -16.71 -5.83
CA VAL A 129 -6.11 -17.52 -5.15
C VAL A 129 -5.01 -16.67 -4.54
N TYR A 130 -4.42 -15.75 -5.29
CA TYR A 130 -3.31 -14.98 -4.72
C TYR A 130 -3.77 -13.94 -3.67
N SER A 131 -4.96 -13.36 -3.80
CA SER A 131 -5.55 -12.50 -2.77
C SER A 131 -5.69 -13.23 -1.43
N VAL A 132 -6.09 -14.51 -1.45
CA VAL A 132 -6.14 -15.38 -0.26
C VAL A 132 -4.78 -15.45 0.41
N PHE A 133 -3.71 -15.77 -0.33
CA PHE A 133 -2.37 -15.90 0.26
C PHE A 133 -1.78 -14.58 0.75
N ILE A 134 -2.06 -13.47 0.06
CA ILE A 134 -1.62 -12.15 0.50
C ILE A 134 -2.27 -11.79 1.83
N SER A 135 -3.60 -11.89 1.92
CA SER A 135 -4.37 -11.50 3.11
C SER A 135 -4.17 -12.44 4.30
N LEU A 136 -3.87 -13.71 4.03
CA LEU A 136 -3.75 -14.72 5.05
C LEU A 136 -2.33 -14.84 5.64
N LEU A 137 -1.31 -14.71 4.80
CA LEU A 137 0.08 -15.03 5.17
C LEU A 137 1.06 -13.88 4.91
N ILE A 138 1.13 -13.37 3.67
CA ILE A 138 2.25 -12.50 3.28
C ILE A 138 2.20 -11.18 4.03
N TYR A 139 1.05 -10.50 3.99
CA TYR A 139 0.83 -9.24 4.68
C TYR A 139 0.84 -9.41 6.21
N PRO A 140 0.11 -10.37 6.82
CA PRO A 140 0.08 -10.49 8.28
C PRO A 140 1.44 -10.77 8.92
N ILE A 141 2.30 -11.58 8.27
CA ILE A 141 3.61 -11.91 8.84
C ILE A 141 4.53 -10.70 8.84
N SER A 142 4.64 -9.96 7.73
CA SER A 142 5.41 -8.71 7.71
C SER A 142 4.80 -7.64 8.61
N GLY A 143 3.49 -7.62 8.73
CA GLY A 143 2.75 -6.75 9.65
C GLY A 143 3.04 -7.07 11.13
N HIS A 144 3.22 -8.34 11.48
CA HIS A 144 3.64 -8.75 12.82
C HIS A 144 5.01 -8.16 13.19
N TRP A 145 5.97 -8.20 12.27
CA TRP A 145 7.31 -7.64 12.50
C TRP A 145 7.29 -6.16 12.84
N THR A 146 6.30 -5.42 12.31
CA THR A 146 6.25 -3.95 12.35
C THR A 146 5.23 -3.42 13.34
N TRP A 147 4.01 -3.99 13.39
CA TRP A 147 2.91 -3.49 14.22
C TRP A 147 2.42 -4.49 15.27
N GLY A 148 2.73 -5.77 15.08
CA GLY A 148 2.26 -6.87 15.93
C GLY A 148 3.16 -7.17 17.14
N GLY A 149 4.13 -6.33 17.45
CA GLY A 149 5.09 -6.56 18.53
C GLY A 149 6.29 -7.41 18.13
N GLY A 150 6.51 -7.63 16.82
CA GLY A 150 7.57 -8.46 16.29
C GLY A 150 8.97 -7.81 16.36
N TRP A 151 9.96 -8.50 15.82
CA TRP A 151 11.37 -8.22 16.02
C TRP A 151 11.88 -6.89 15.45
N LEU A 152 11.23 -6.33 14.41
CA LEU A 152 11.60 -5.03 13.84
C LEU A 152 11.15 -3.85 14.69
N CYS A 153 9.95 -3.93 15.29
CA CYS A 153 9.39 -2.83 16.09
C CYS A 153 9.71 -2.95 17.59
N ASN A 154 10.47 -3.98 18.01
CA ASN A 154 10.82 -4.14 19.41
C ASN A 154 11.82 -3.06 19.83
N GLY A 155 11.34 -2.08 20.62
CA GLY A 155 12.11 -0.97 21.17
C GLY A 155 12.69 -1.23 22.57
N GLU A 156 12.62 -2.46 23.09
CA GLU A 156 13.16 -2.79 24.40
C GLU A 156 14.69 -2.85 24.38
N ALA A 157 15.31 -2.45 25.47
CA ALA A 157 16.76 -2.59 25.65
C ALA A 157 17.16 -4.07 25.59
N GLY A 158 18.19 -4.39 24.84
CA GLY A 158 18.63 -5.77 24.59
C GLY A 158 17.94 -6.43 23.39
N SER A 159 17.03 -5.75 22.69
CA SER A 159 16.52 -6.22 21.42
C SER A 159 17.55 -6.00 20.31
N PHE A 160 17.50 -6.84 19.27
CA PHE A 160 18.42 -6.75 18.13
C PHE A 160 18.46 -5.35 17.50
N MET A 161 17.30 -4.72 17.30
CA MET A 161 17.21 -3.40 16.68
C MET A 161 17.82 -2.30 17.56
N MET A 162 17.52 -2.33 18.87
CA MET A 162 18.05 -1.35 19.83
C MET A 162 19.56 -1.52 20.04
N ASP A 163 20.04 -2.75 20.14
CA ASP A 163 21.49 -3.02 20.33
C ASP A 163 22.32 -2.67 19.09
N THR A 164 21.73 -2.82 17.89
CA THR A 164 22.43 -2.57 16.62
C THR A 164 22.37 -1.09 16.20
N PHE A 165 21.20 -0.47 16.31
CA PHE A 165 20.94 0.85 15.75
C PHE A 165 20.61 1.92 16.78
N GLY A 166 20.24 1.53 18.00
CA GLY A 166 19.67 2.43 19.02
C GLY A 166 18.25 2.86 18.74
N TYR A 167 17.60 2.29 17.71
CA TYR A 167 16.25 2.59 17.24
C TYR A 167 15.54 1.33 16.75
N ALA A 168 14.25 1.22 17.03
CA ALA A 168 13.37 0.27 16.36
C ALA A 168 13.01 0.78 14.93
N PHE A 169 12.59 -0.14 14.08
CA PHE A 169 12.00 0.20 12.79
C PHE A 169 10.66 0.92 12.98
N HIS A 170 10.46 2.00 12.24
CA HIS A 170 9.24 2.81 12.31
C HIS A 170 8.54 2.87 10.95
N ASP A 171 7.27 2.51 10.93
CA ASP A 171 6.37 2.65 9.80
C ASP A 171 4.99 3.01 10.35
N PHE A 172 4.70 4.32 10.46
CA PHE A 172 3.54 4.81 11.20
C PHE A 172 2.22 4.29 10.63
N ALA A 173 2.05 4.39 9.34
CA ALA A 173 0.80 3.99 8.69
C ALA A 173 0.97 3.03 7.50
N GLY A 174 2.20 2.58 7.16
CA GLY A 174 2.39 1.48 6.22
C GLY A 174 2.99 1.84 4.86
N SER A 175 3.92 2.81 4.75
CA SER A 175 4.72 2.94 3.52
C SER A 175 5.42 1.63 3.16
N ALA A 176 5.94 0.92 4.18
CA ALA A 176 6.58 -0.37 4.00
C ALA A 176 5.56 -1.50 3.95
N ILE A 177 4.86 -1.78 5.07
CA ILE A 177 4.09 -3.02 5.19
C ILE A 177 2.84 -3.08 4.33
N VAL A 178 2.24 -1.95 3.95
CA VAL A 178 1.09 -1.92 3.05
C VAL A 178 1.54 -1.65 1.63
N HIS A 179 2.20 -0.50 1.43
CA HIS A 179 2.49 -0.01 0.08
C HIS A 179 3.68 -0.70 -0.54
N SER A 180 4.81 -0.83 0.14
CA SER A 180 5.97 -1.52 -0.44
C SER A 180 5.70 -3.01 -0.63
N VAL A 181 5.10 -3.69 0.35
CA VAL A 181 4.67 -5.09 0.20
C VAL A 181 3.76 -5.25 -1.02
N GLY A 182 2.69 -4.46 -1.13
CA GLY A 182 1.78 -4.50 -2.29
C GLY A 182 2.49 -4.19 -3.60
N GLY A 183 3.36 -3.17 -3.62
CA GLY A 183 4.10 -2.74 -4.81
C GLY A 183 5.17 -3.74 -5.28
N VAL A 184 5.88 -4.38 -4.36
CA VAL A 184 6.85 -5.45 -4.66
C VAL A 184 6.12 -6.70 -5.17
N LEU A 185 5.02 -7.10 -4.54
CA LEU A 185 4.17 -8.19 -5.03
C LEU A 185 3.61 -7.88 -6.43
N ALA A 186 3.17 -6.64 -6.67
CA ALA A 186 2.72 -6.16 -7.97
C ALA A 186 3.81 -6.29 -9.04
N PHE A 187 5.03 -5.88 -8.73
CA PHE A 187 6.19 -6.01 -9.62
C PHE A 187 6.52 -7.47 -9.95
N VAL A 188 6.63 -8.33 -8.94
CA VAL A 188 6.90 -9.76 -9.12
C VAL A 188 5.77 -10.45 -9.89
N GLY A 189 4.52 -10.11 -9.57
CA GLY A 189 3.33 -10.61 -10.27
C GLY A 189 3.33 -10.22 -11.75
N ALA A 190 3.64 -8.96 -12.07
CA ALA A 190 3.74 -8.48 -13.45
C ALA A 190 4.84 -9.20 -14.25
N ILE A 191 6.00 -9.48 -13.63
CA ILE A 191 7.06 -10.31 -14.23
C ILE A 191 6.57 -11.73 -14.51
N ALA A 192 5.95 -12.37 -13.52
CA ALA A 192 5.46 -13.74 -13.67
C ALA A 192 4.38 -13.85 -14.76
N LEU A 193 3.49 -12.87 -14.84
CA LEU A 193 2.38 -12.83 -15.81
C LEU A 193 2.83 -12.50 -17.24
N GLY A 194 3.82 -11.62 -17.37
CA GLY A 194 4.31 -11.08 -18.63
C GLY A 194 3.50 -9.91 -19.17
N PRO A 195 3.99 -9.21 -20.21
CA PRO A 195 3.37 -7.99 -20.72
C PRO A 195 2.07 -8.27 -21.48
N ARG A 196 1.18 -7.25 -21.52
CA ARG A 196 -0.04 -7.26 -22.36
C ARG A 196 0.31 -7.42 -23.83
N LEU A 197 -0.60 -8.01 -24.57
CA LEU A 197 -0.46 -8.15 -26.02
C LEU A 197 -0.27 -6.79 -26.71
N GLY A 198 0.78 -6.67 -27.50
CA GLY A 198 1.12 -5.45 -28.22
C GLY A 198 1.83 -4.38 -27.39
N LYS A 199 2.12 -4.61 -26.12
CA LYS A 199 2.84 -3.66 -25.25
C LYS A 199 4.25 -3.35 -25.75
N TYR A 200 4.97 -4.37 -26.19
CA TYR A 200 6.30 -4.22 -26.78
C TYR A 200 6.28 -4.61 -28.26
N GLY A 201 6.89 -3.77 -29.10
CA GLY A 201 7.05 -4.03 -30.53
C GLY A 201 8.08 -5.11 -30.79
N LYS A 202 8.18 -5.57 -32.07
CA LYS A 202 9.23 -6.48 -32.49
C LYS A 202 10.63 -5.87 -32.37
N ASP A 203 10.71 -4.54 -32.34
CA ASP A 203 11.91 -3.74 -32.10
C ASP A 203 12.25 -3.56 -30.60
N GLY A 204 11.51 -4.21 -29.71
CA GLY A 204 11.65 -4.11 -28.26
C GLY A 204 11.15 -2.79 -27.64
N LYS A 205 10.62 -1.87 -28.46
CA LYS A 205 10.14 -0.58 -27.93
C LYS A 205 8.80 -0.73 -27.25
N SER A 206 8.68 -0.06 -26.12
CA SER A 206 7.42 0.08 -25.39
C SER A 206 6.40 0.90 -26.20
N ARG A 207 5.14 0.47 -26.16
CA ARG A 207 4.00 1.16 -26.76
C ARG A 207 3.01 1.55 -25.68
N ALA A 208 2.51 2.79 -25.76
CA ALA A 208 1.47 3.25 -24.86
C ALA A 208 0.17 2.45 -25.09
N ILE A 209 -0.43 1.95 -24.01
CA ILE A 209 -1.79 1.41 -23.98
C ILE A 209 -2.58 2.32 -23.06
N PRO A 210 -3.24 3.38 -23.59
CA PRO A 210 -3.91 4.36 -22.77
C PRO A 210 -5.13 3.79 -22.05
N GLY A 211 -5.40 4.32 -20.87
CA GLY A 211 -6.65 4.09 -20.16
C GLY A 211 -7.85 4.69 -20.91
N HIS A 212 -9.03 4.16 -20.66
CA HIS A 212 -10.22 4.58 -21.39
C HIS A 212 -10.97 5.74 -20.71
N ASN A 213 -10.75 5.98 -19.42
CA ASN A 213 -11.56 6.96 -18.68
C ASN A 213 -10.77 7.71 -17.59
N LEU A 214 -10.05 8.75 -18.00
CA LEU A 214 -9.28 9.59 -17.07
C LEU A 214 -10.17 10.39 -16.09
N MET A 215 -11.45 10.59 -16.40
CA MET A 215 -12.40 11.21 -15.47
C MET A 215 -12.66 10.27 -14.27
N ALA A 216 -12.90 8.97 -14.54
CA ALA A 216 -13.03 7.97 -13.48
C ALA A 216 -11.74 7.84 -12.68
N ALA A 217 -10.57 7.79 -13.34
CA ALA A 217 -9.28 7.74 -12.67
C ALA A 217 -9.05 8.94 -11.75
N SER A 218 -9.40 10.17 -12.20
CA SER A 218 -9.24 11.37 -11.38
C SER A 218 -10.16 11.37 -10.15
N LEU A 219 -11.41 10.94 -10.31
CA LEU A 219 -12.34 10.78 -9.19
C LEU A 219 -11.80 9.73 -8.20
N GLY A 220 -11.27 8.61 -8.70
CA GLY A 220 -10.63 7.59 -7.89
C GLY A 220 -9.48 8.15 -7.04
N VAL A 221 -8.61 8.97 -7.65
CA VAL A 221 -7.49 9.61 -6.92
C VAL A 221 -7.99 10.59 -5.85
N PHE A 222 -9.05 11.38 -6.09
CA PHE A 222 -9.65 12.22 -5.05
C PHE A 222 -10.22 11.41 -3.89
N ILE A 223 -10.91 10.31 -4.18
CA ILE A 223 -11.42 9.39 -3.15
C ILE A 223 -10.26 8.78 -2.35
N LEU A 224 -9.18 8.37 -3.01
CA LEU A 224 -7.98 7.85 -2.35
C LEU A 224 -7.33 8.92 -1.45
N TRP A 225 -7.17 10.15 -1.94
CA TRP A 225 -6.64 11.25 -1.13
C TRP A 225 -7.50 11.52 0.11
N PHE A 226 -8.82 11.61 -0.09
CA PHE A 226 -9.77 11.75 1.01
C PHE A 226 -9.68 10.60 2.02
N GLY A 227 -9.65 9.36 1.55
CA GLY A 227 -9.49 8.17 2.40
C GLY A 227 -8.16 8.14 3.16
N TRP A 228 -7.11 8.78 2.60
CA TRP A 228 -5.80 8.87 3.26
C TRP A 228 -5.82 9.67 4.55
N PHE A 229 -6.81 10.52 4.76
CA PHE A 229 -7.05 11.16 6.06
C PHE A 229 -7.59 10.19 7.12
N GLY A 230 -8.14 9.05 6.71
CA GLY A 230 -8.37 7.90 7.60
C GLY A 230 -7.14 7.02 7.74
N PHE A 231 -6.34 6.89 6.66
CA PHE A 231 -5.17 6.03 6.62
C PHE A 231 -4.07 6.53 7.57
N ASN A 232 -3.55 7.73 7.35
CA ASN A 232 -2.47 8.30 8.14
C ASN A 232 -2.93 8.87 9.48
N PRO A 233 -3.79 9.90 9.56
CA PRO A 233 -4.25 10.42 10.85
C PRO A 233 -5.00 9.38 11.69
N GLY A 234 -5.71 8.45 11.04
CA GLY A 234 -6.40 7.34 11.70
C GLY A 234 -5.45 6.39 12.43
N SER A 235 -4.23 6.22 11.95
CA SER A 235 -3.19 5.38 12.58
C SER A 235 -2.69 5.90 13.92
N GLN A 236 -3.07 7.13 14.32
CA GLN A 236 -2.90 7.59 15.69
C GLN A 236 -3.75 6.77 16.69
N LEU A 237 -4.82 6.13 16.25
CA LEU A 237 -5.73 5.28 17.01
C LEU A 237 -6.41 5.94 18.23
N ALA A 238 -6.12 7.20 18.51
CA ALA A 238 -6.65 7.95 19.64
C ALA A 238 -6.86 9.42 19.26
N ALA A 239 -7.97 10.02 19.72
CA ALA A 239 -8.30 11.43 19.51
C ALA A 239 -8.43 12.22 20.83
N SER A 240 -8.49 11.49 21.95
CA SER A 240 -8.65 12.09 23.28
C SER A 240 -7.34 12.69 23.78
N GLY A 241 -7.46 13.78 24.55
CA GLY A 241 -6.33 14.49 25.13
C GLY A 241 -5.61 15.42 24.14
N GLU A 242 -4.74 16.27 24.67
CA GLU A 242 -4.03 17.31 23.89
C GLU A 242 -3.01 16.69 22.94
N VAL A 243 -2.25 15.72 23.43
CA VAL A 243 -1.19 15.05 22.65
C VAL A 243 -1.77 14.43 21.37
N ASN A 244 -2.86 13.68 21.48
CA ASN A 244 -3.48 13.04 20.32
C ASN A 244 -4.10 14.05 19.35
N ARG A 245 -4.75 15.12 19.86
CA ARG A 245 -5.30 16.17 19.00
C ARG A 245 -4.22 16.86 18.18
N VAL A 246 -3.08 17.16 18.79
CA VAL A 246 -1.93 17.77 18.10
C VAL A 246 -1.34 16.81 17.08
N ALA A 247 -1.11 15.55 17.46
CA ALA A 247 -0.59 14.51 16.56
C ALA A 247 -1.48 14.32 15.33
N ILE A 248 -2.79 14.10 15.51
CA ILE A 248 -3.74 13.96 14.40
C ILE A 248 -3.67 15.19 13.47
N SER A 249 -3.72 16.40 14.03
CA SER A 249 -3.71 17.64 13.23
C SER A 249 -2.41 17.78 12.44
N HIS A 250 -1.28 17.41 13.04
CA HIS A 250 0.01 17.37 12.37
C HIS A 250 0.03 16.39 11.22
N VAL A 251 -0.42 15.15 11.45
CA VAL A 251 -0.46 14.09 10.43
C VAL A 251 -1.40 14.44 9.27
N PHE A 252 -2.55 15.10 9.53
CA PHE A 252 -3.40 15.66 8.47
C PHE A 252 -2.62 16.63 7.57
N LEU A 253 -1.88 17.55 8.18
CA LEU A 253 -1.14 18.58 7.45
C LEU A 253 -0.01 17.96 6.63
N THR A 254 0.83 17.12 7.22
CA THR A 254 1.97 16.48 6.56
C THR A 254 1.52 15.59 5.41
N THR A 255 0.46 14.81 5.59
CA THR A 255 -0.17 13.99 4.55
C THR A 255 -0.63 14.84 3.36
N ASN A 256 -1.36 15.92 3.63
CA ASN A 256 -1.88 16.81 2.58
C ASN A 256 -0.76 17.53 1.82
N LEU A 257 0.27 18.01 2.52
CA LEU A 257 1.39 18.70 1.88
C LEU A 257 2.19 17.77 0.97
N ALA A 258 2.46 16.54 1.40
CA ALA A 258 3.17 15.56 0.58
C ALA A 258 2.40 15.17 -0.68
N ALA A 259 1.08 14.97 -0.58
CA ALA A 259 0.21 14.72 -1.74
C ALA A 259 0.27 15.85 -2.78
N ALA A 260 0.08 17.08 -2.32
CA ALA A 260 0.12 18.27 -3.18
C ALA A 260 1.50 18.46 -3.83
N ALA A 261 2.57 18.33 -3.06
CA ALA A 261 3.93 18.45 -3.54
C ALA A 261 4.29 17.37 -4.56
N GLY A 262 3.87 16.10 -4.32
CA GLY A 262 4.08 14.99 -5.24
C GLY A 262 3.37 15.19 -6.58
N GLY A 263 2.11 15.62 -6.55
CA GLY A 263 1.35 15.95 -7.76
C GLY A 263 2.00 17.08 -8.56
N LEU A 264 2.37 18.19 -7.91
CA LEU A 264 3.03 19.32 -8.57
C LEU A 264 4.39 18.93 -9.15
N ALA A 265 5.22 18.21 -8.40
CA ALA A 265 6.53 17.75 -8.85
C ALA A 265 6.42 16.86 -10.09
N THR A 266 5.48 15.93 -10.11
CA THR A 266 5.21 15.05 -11.25
C THR A 266 4.71 15.84 -12.45
N MET A 267 3.80 16.80 -12.23
CA MET A 267 3.30 17.67 -13.28
C MET A 267 4.45 18.45 -13.96
N PHE A 268 5.29 19.11 -13.18
CA PHE A 268 6.43 19.88 -13.72
C PHE A 268 7.48 18.97 -14.36
N THR A 269 7.82 17.83 -13.74
CA THR A 269 8.79 16.88 -14.29
C THR A 269 8.33 16.34 -15.64
N SER A 270 7.05 15.94 -15.75
CA SER A 270 6.48 15.48 -17.01
C SER A 270 6.41 16.60 -18.06
N TRP A 271 6.10 17.82 -17.64
CA TRP A 271 6.05 18.97 -18.54
C TRP A 271 7.42 19.29 -19.14
N ILE A 272 8.44 19.36 -18.28
CA ILE A 272 9.83 19.61 -18.73
C ILE A 272 10.30 18.48 -19.65
N LYS A 273 10.03 17.22 -19.27
CA LYS A 273 10.54 16.05 -19.98
C LYS A 273 9.83 15.78 -21.30
N TYR A 274 8.51 15.95 -21.36
CA TYR A 274 7.69 15.57 -22.52
C TYR A 274 7.07 16.78 -23.26
N GLY A 275 7.37 17.99 -22.83
CA GLY A 275 6.85 19.22 -23.44
C GLY A 275 5.39 19.56 -23.12
N LYS A 276 4.70 18.69 -22.39
CA LYS A 276 3.32 18.87 -21.92
C LYS A 276 3.14 18.23 -20.54
N PRO A 277 2.35 18.84 -19.64
CA PRO A 277 2.03 18.20 -18.37
C PRO A 277 1.16 16.95 -18.63
N SER A 278 1.57 15.83 -18.07
CA SER A 278 0.81 14.57 -18.19
C SER A 278 -0.22 14.47 -17.07
N PHE A 279 -1.51 14.45 -17.43
CA PHE A 279 -2.59 14.33 -16.44
C PHE A 279 -2.53 13.00 -15.69
N SER A 280 -2.38 11.87 -16.39
CA SER A 280 -2.29 10.55 -15.77
C SER A 280 -1.08 10.38 -14.85
N LEU A 281 0.10 10.88 -15.25
CA LEU A 281 1.26 10.88 -14.36
C LEU A 281 1.05 11.77 -13.14
N THR A 282 0.44 12.95 -13.31
CA THR A 282 0.14 13.85 -12.18
C THR A 282 -0.78 13.21 -11.15
N LEU A 283 -1.80 12.47 -11.60
CA LEU A 283 -2.66 11.68 -10.71
C LEU A 283 -1.85 10.65 -9.90
N ASN A 284 -0.97 9.90 -10.55
CA ASN A 284 -0.06 8.98 -9.86
C ASN A 284 0.94 9.71 -8.96
N GLY A 285 1.33 10.94 -9.30
CA GLY A 285 2.22 11.77 -8.48
C GLY A 285 1.62 12.18 -7.14
N ILE A 286 0.32 12.45 -7.12
CA ILE A 286 -0.44 12.69 -5.87
C ILE A 286 -0.35 11.44 -4.99
N LEU A 287 -0.62 10.27 -5.56
CA LEU A 287 -0.55 8.99 -4.84
C LEU A 287 0.87 8.67 -4.37
N ALA A 288 1.89 8.94 -5.18
CA ALA A 288 3.29 8.75 -4.82
C ALA A 288 3.69 9.60 -3.60
N GLY A 289 3.24 10.85 -3.54
CA GLY A 289 3.43 11.72 -2.38
C GLY A 289 2.75 11.19 -1.12
N LEU A 290 1.50 10.71 -1.26
CA LEU A 290 0.74 10.08 -0.18
C LEU A 290 1.43 8.82 0.35
N VAL A 291 1.86 7.93 -0.55
CA VAL A 291 2.58 6.70 -0.20
C VAL A 291 3.90 7.00 0.52
N ALA A 292 4.68 7.93 -0.01
CA ALA A 292 6.00 8.23 0.54
C ALA A 292 5.94 8.85 1.94
N ILE A 293 4.92 9.64 2.24
CA ILE A 293 4.80 10.27 3.57
C ILE A 293 4.28 9.32 4.64
N THR A 294 3.66 8.23 4.26
CA THR A 294 2.87 7.35 5.14
C THR A 294 3.69 6.73 6.29
N ALA A 295 5.00 6.45 6.10
CA ALA A 295 5.86 5.91 7.17
C ALA A 295 6.21 6.92 8.24
N GLY A 296 6.42 8.19 7.87
CA GLY A 296 6.98 9.20 8.78
C GLY A 296 6.12 10.44 8.94
N CYS A 297 4.84 10.37 8.58
CA CYS A 297 3.93 11.53 8.62
C CYS A 297 3.77 12.13 10.03
N ASP A 298 4.04 11.35 11.07
CA ASP A 298 4.02 11.73 12.49
C ASP A 298 5.35 12.33 12.96
N LEU A 299 6.48 11.96 12.33
CA LEU A 299 7.84 12.32 12.81
C LEU A 299 8.49 13.47 12.02
N VAL A 300 8.08 13.73 10.79
CA VAL A 300 8.71 14.75 9.95
C VAL A 300 8.03 16.12 10.10
N SER A 301 8.78 17.20 9.93
CA SER A 301 8.20 18.54 9.89
C SER A 301 7.30 18.75 8.65
N PRO A 302 6.39 19.75 8.63
CA PRO A 302 5.60 20.07 7.44
C PRO A 302 6.47 20.35 6.18
N LEU A 303 7.63 20.98 6.37
CA LEU A 303 8.59 21.18 5.27
C LEU A 303 9.22 19.85 4.82
N GLY A 304 9.58 18.99 5.78
CA GLY A 304 10.06 17.63 5.50
C GLY A 304 9.06 16.81 4.68
N ALA A 305 7.78 16.88 5.05
CA ALA A 305 6.71 16.21 4.32
C ALA A 305 6.57 16.73 2.87
N ALA A 306 6.64 18.05 2.67
CA ALA A 306 6.61 18.64 1.33
C ALA A 306 7.83 18.20 0.49
N ILE A 307 9.03 18.12 1.08
CA ILE A 307 10.25 17.62 0.43
C ILE A 307 10.09 16.15 0.04
N ILE A 308 9.60 15.30 0.94
CA ILE A 308 9.36 13.88 0.67
C ILE A 308 8.40 13.73 -0.51
N GLY A 309 7.26 14.41 -0.47
CA GLY A 309 6.27 14.36 -1.55
C GLY A 309 6.84 14.85 -2.89
N PHE A 310 7.57 15.98 -2.87
CA PHE A 310 8.19 16.55 -4.08
C PHE A 310 9.19 15.59 -4.73
N LEU A 311 10.08 15.01 -3.95
CA LEU A 311 11.06 14.04 -4.44
C LEU A 311 10.40 12.75 -4.93
N ALA A 312 9.38 12.25 -4.21
CA ALA A 312 8.60 11.09 -4.65
C ALA A 312 7.96 11.32 -6.02
N GLY A 313 7.40 12.50 -6.27
CA GLY A 313 6.81 12.86 -7.56
C GLY A 313 7.82 12.86 -8.72
N ILE A 314 9.06 13.28 -8.47
CA ILE A 314 10.15 13.20 -9.47
C ILE A 314 10.55 11.74 -9.70
N ILE A 315 10.82 11.00 -8.62
CA ILE A 315 11.23 9.58 -8.67
C ILE A 315 10.21 8.75 -9.43
N LEU A 316 8.93 8.99 -9.21
CA LEU A 316 7.84 8.29 -9.89
C LEU A 316 7.96 8.34 -11.42
N VAL A 317 8.20 9.52 -12.01
CA VAL A 317 8.28 9.68 -13.46
C VAL A 317 9.41 8.84 -14.04
N PHE A 318 10.58 8.88 -13.40
CA PHE A 318 11.73 8.10 -13.85
C PHE A 318 11.58 6.61 -13.59
N SER A 319 10.95 6.22 -12.46
CA SER A 319 10.71 4.84 -12.10
C SER A 319 9.74 4.15 -13.09
N ILE A 320 8.62 4.79 -13.43
CA ILE A 320 7.67 4.25 -14.41
C ILE A 320 8.38 4.02 -15.74
N GLU A 321 9.14 5.00 -16.22
CA GLU A 321 9.86 4.87 -17.48
C GLU A 321 10.94 3.78 -17.43
N PHE A 322 11.68 3.67 -16.34
CA PHE A 322 12.72 2.67 -16.14
C PHE A 322 12.13 1.25 -16.11
N ILE A 323 11.06 1.03 -15.35
CA ILE A 323 10.38 -0.26 -15.26
C ILE A 323 9.82 -0.67 -16.62
N ASP A 324 9.17 0.27 -17.31
CA ASP A 324 8.57 0.00 -18.62
C ASP A 324 9.61 -0.20 -19.73
N THR A 325 10.60 0.71 -19.86
CA THR A 325 11.47 0.74 -21.04
C THR A 325 12.77 -0.02 -20.87
N LYS A 326 13.26 -0.22 -19.64
CA LYS A 326 14.53 -0.90 -19.35
C LYS A 326 14.33 -2.30 -18.81
N LEU A 327 13.40 -2.46 -17.87
CA LEU A 327 13.10 -3.78 -17.30
C LEU A 327 12.07 -4.56 -18.12
N HIS A 328 11.36 -3.90 -19.04
CA HIS A 328 10.28 -4.50 -19.86
C HIS A 328 9.20 -5.17 -18.99
N VAL A 329 8.85 -4.55 -17.88
CA VAL A 329 7.76 -4.99 -17.02
C VAL A 329 6.54 -4.10 -17.28
N ASP A 330 5.46 -4.71 -17.76
CA ASP A 330 4.22 -4.02 -18.08
C ASP A 330 3.32 -3.92 -16.83
N ASP A 331 3.29 -2.72 -16.27
CA ASP A 331 2.43 -2.33 -15.15
C ASP A 331 1.41 -1.29 -15.64
N PRO A 332 0.16 -1.70 -15.89
CA PRO A 332 -0.85 -0.83 -16.52
C PRO A 332 -1.14 0.47 -15.78
N VAL A 333 -1.09 0.45 -14.45
CA VAL A 333 -1.47 1.61 -13.61
C VAL A 333 -0.28 2.26 -12.90
N GLY A 334 0.90 1.64 -12.98
CA GLY A 334 2.11 2.12 -12.32
C GLY A 334 2.19 1.76 -10.83
N ALA A 335 1.48 0.73 -10.38
CA ALA A 335 1.41 0.32 -8.98
C ALA A 335 2.79 0.02 -8.37
N SER A 336 3.67 -0.64 -9.12
CA SER A 336 5.04 -0.95 -8.68
C SER A 336 5.86 0.32 -8.40
N SER A 337 5.69 1.37 -9.21
CA SER A 337 6.37 2.64 -9.00
C SER A 337 5.75 3.47 -7.89
N VAL A 338 4.41 3.60 -7.87
CA VAL A 338 3.68 4.38 -6.87
C VAL A 338 3.86 3.77 -5.48
N HIS A 339 3.63 2.47 -5.36
CA HIS A 339 3.58 1.82 -4.05
C HIS A 339 4.92 1.17 -3.66
N GLY A 340 5.59 0.44 -4.56
CA GLY A 340 6.87 -0.19 -4.29
C GLY A 340 8.00 0.84 -4.16
N VAL A 341 8.33 1.53 -5.25
CA VAL A 341 9.48 2.46 -5.25
C VAL A 341 9.26 3.64 -4.31
N CYS A 342 8.08 4.28 -4.32
CA CYS A 342 7.84 5.42 -3.43
C CYS A 342 7.59 5.00 -1.98
N GLY A 343 7.12 3.76 -1.71
CA GLY A 343 7.04 3.20 -0.36
C GLY A 343 8.42 2.98 0.26
N ILE A 344 9.33 2.35 -0.49
CA ILE A 344 10.74 2.20 -0.10
C ILE A 344 11.37 3.58 0.16
N PHE A 345 11.23 4.49 -0.81
CA PHE A 345 11.78 5.84 -0.69
C PHE A 345 11.29 6.57 0.55
N GLY A 346 9.97 6.57 0.80
CA GLY A 346 9.38 7.25 1.95
C GLY A 346 9.83 6.69 3.29
N THR A 347 9.91 5.36 3.39
CA THR A 347 10.44 4.67 4.58
C THR A 347 11.89 5.07 4.89
N LEU A 348 12.74 5.16 3.86
CA LEU A 348 14.12 5.63 4.00
C LEU A 348 14.18 7.12 4.40
N MET A 349 13.34 7.96 3.79
CA MET A 349 13.28 9.39 4.10
C MET A 349 12.84 9.68 5.54
N THR A 350 12.05 8.79 6.15
CA THR A 350 11.69 8.88 7.57
C THR A 350 12.94 8.87 8.45
N GLY A 351 13.88 7.94 8.23
CA GLY A 351 15.14 7.89 8.97
C GLY A 351 16.06 9.10 8.75
N LEU A 352 15.90 9.78 7.61
CA LEU A 352 16.69 10.99 7.30
C LEU A 352 16.06 12.27 7.85
N LEU A 353 14.71 12.41 7.76
CA LEU A 353 13.98 13.66 8.00
C LEU A 353 13.11 13.68 9.26
N ALA A 354 13.09 12.62 10.07
CA ALA A 354 12.44 12.67 11.38
C ALA A 354 13.07 13.81 12.22
N VAL A 355 12.23 14.64 12.84
CA VAL A 355 12.70 15.77 13.66
C VAL A 355 13.51 15.27 14.85
N ASP A 356 13.05 14.19 15.47
CA ASP A 356 13.78 13.50 16.53
C ASP A 356 14.47 12.25 15.95
N GLY A 357 15.78 12.18 16.09
CA GLY A 357 16.59 11.04 15.69
C GLY A 357 16.95 10.95 14.21
N GLY A 358 16.39 11.80 13.35
CA GLY A 358 16.71 11.81 11.92
C GLY A 358 18.12 12.33 11.64
N THR A 359 18.75 11.75 10.61
CA THR A 359 20.15 12.08 10.24
C THR A 359 20.36 13.57 10.00
N PHE A 360 19.44 14.23 9.30
CA PHE A 360 19.56 15.66 8.96
C PHE A 360 19.25 16.59 10.14
N TYR A 361 18.71 16.06 11.24
CA TYR A 361 18.47 16.77 12.48
C TYR A 361 19.48 16.44 13.58
N GLY A 362 20.60 15.78 13.22
CA GLY A 362 21.70 15.49 14.14
C GLY A 362 21.59 14.18 14.91
N GLY A 363 20.60 13.32 14.59
CA GLY A 363 20.41 12.01 15.21
C GLY A 363 21.41 10.92 14.78
N GLY A 364 22.36 11.26 13.88
CA GLY A 364 23.31 10.27 13.34
C GLY A 364 22.64 9.34 12.31
N PHE A 365 23.25 8.16 12.11
CA PHE A 365 22.78 7.19 11.12
C PHE A 365 22.01 6.01 11.73
N GLY A 366 21.81 5.97 13.05
CA GLY A 366 21.16 4.85 13.72
C GLY A 366 19.73 4.62 13.23
N PHE A 367 18.90 5.66 13.29
CA PHE A 367 17.51 5.55 12.82
C PHE A 367 17.42 5.25 11.32
N PHE A 368 18.24 5.90 10.50
CA PHE A 368 18.30 5.59 9.07
C PHE A 368 18.73 4.14 8.81
N GLY A 369 19.69 3.61 9.58
CA GLY A 369 20.10 2.20 9.50
C GLY A 369 18.96 1.24 9.86
N ALA A 370 18.19 1.55 10.91
CA ALA A 370 17.00 0.77 11.28
C ALA A 370 15.97 0.75 10.14
N GLN A 371 15.71 1.90 9.51
CA GLN A 371 14.80 2.00 8.36
C GLN A 371 15.32 1.21 7.15
N CYS A 372 16.62 1.27 6.86
CA CYS A 372 17.23 0.50 5.78
C CYS A 372 17.07 -1.01 5.98
N LEU A 373 17.35 -1.51 7.19
CA LEU A 373 17.22 -2.93 7.48
C LEU A 373 15.76 -3.38 7.43
N GLY A 374 14.87 -2.60 8.07
CA GLY A 374 13.45 -2.94 8.13
C GLY A 374 12.82 -3.05 6.76
N ILE A 375 12.98 -2.03 5.91
CA ILE A 375 12.42 -2.05 4.55
C ILE A 375 13.03 -3.17 3.70
N LEU A 376 14.34 -3.42 3.81
CA LEU A 376 15.00 -4.51 3.10
C LEU A 376 14.40 -5.88 3.47
N CYS A 377 14.22 -6.16 4.76
CA CYS A 377 13.67 -7.44 5.22
C CYS A 377 12.22 -7.62 4.78
N ILE A 378 11.39 -6.57 4.86
CA ILE A 378 10.00 -6.59 4.43
C ILE A 378 9.91 -6.83 2.92
N ASP A 379 10.72 -6.15 2.11
CA ASP A 379 10.69 -6.27 0.65
C ASP A 379 11.26 -7.62 0.17
N VAL A 380 12.30 -8.14 0.82
CA VAL A 380 12.80 -9.49 0.54
C VAL A 380 11.74 -10.53 0.86
N TRP A 381 11.03 -10.39 1.99
CA TRP A 381 9.90 -11.26 2.33
C TRP A 381 8.80 -11.21 1.25
N ALA A 382 8.37 -10.02 0.85
CA ALA A 382 7.36 -9.84 -0.19
C ALA A 382 7.82 -10.38 -1.55
N ALA A 383 9.07 -10.14 -1.94
CA ALA A 383 9.61 -10.61 -3.21
C ALA A 383 9.73 -12.14 -3.27
N VAL A 384 10.27 -12.77 -2.22
CA VAL A 384 10.46 -14.22 -2.17
C VAL A 384 9.12 -14.95 -2.11
N THR A 385 8.24 -14.55 -1.20
CA THR A 385 6.91 -15.17 -1.07
C THR A 385 6.04 -14.90 -2.30
N GLY A 386 6.10 -13.70 -2.87
CA GLY A 386 5.46 -13.36 -4.14
C GLY A 386 5.99 -14.19 -5.31
N ALA A 387 7.30 -14.41 -5.40
CA ALA A 387 7.88 -15.25 -6.44
C ALA A 387 7.39 -16.72 -6.32
N ILE A 388 7.41 -17.27 -5.11
CA ILE A 388 6.88 -18.61 -4.86
C ILE A 388 5.41 -18.68 -5.27
N LEU A 389 4.60 -17.72 -4.88
CA LEU A 389 3.17 -17.67 -5.16
C LEU A 389 2.89 -17.56 -6.65
N PHE A 390 3.38 -16.51 -7.32
CA PHE A 390 3.01 -16.23 -8.72
C PHE A 390 3.63 -17.20 -9.70
N PHE A 391 4.91 -17.59 -9.53
CA PHE A 391 5.52 -18.60 -10.39
C PHE A 391 4.98 -20.00 -10.10
N GLY A 392 4.60 -20.29 -8.84
CA GLY A 392 3.90 -21.52 -8.47
C GLY A 392 2.56 -21.63 -9.16
N ILE A 393 1.70 -20.61 -9.08
CA ILE A 393 0.41 -20.56 -9.78
C ILE A 393 0.62 -20.69 -11.30
N LYS A 394 1.57 -19.94 -11.87
CA LYS A 394 1.89 -19.98 -13.31
C LYS A 394 2.24 -21.39 -13.76
N LYS A 395 3.04 -22.11 -12.99
CA LYS A 395 3.50 -23.47 -13.33
C LYS A 395 2.40 -24.53 -13.16
N LEU A 396 1.58 -24.42 -12.10
CA LEU A 396 0.62 -25.46 -11.73
C LEU A 396 -0.71 -25.36 -12.48
N VAL A 397 -1.25 -24.14 -12.62
CA VAL A 397 -2.61 -23.90 -13.12
C VAL A 397 -2.66 -22.86 -14.26
N GLY A 398 -1.58 -22.11 -14.47
CA GLY A 398 -1.55 -21.03 -15.44
C GLY A 398 -2.18 -19.75 -14.90
N LEU A 399 -1.40 -18.66 -14.89
CA LEU A 399 -1.78 -17.37 -14.30
C LEU A 399 -2.55 -16.46 -15.27
N ARG A 400 -2.25 -16.58 -16.58
CA ARG A 400 -2.73 -15.69 -17.65
C ARG A 400 -3.91 -16.29 -18.39
N VAL A 401 -4.84 -15.45 -18.84
CA VAL A 401 -5.92 -15.83 -19.76
C VAL A 401 -5.38 -16.17 -21.16
N ASP A 402 -6.17 -16.86 -21.95
CA ASP A 402 -5.84 -17.16 -23.34
C ASP A 402 -5.80 -15.88 -24.18
N LYS A 403 -4.97 -15.91 -25.24
CA LYS A 403 -4.76 -14.77 -26.13
C LYS A 403 -6.06 -14.16 -26.65
N ARG A 404 -7.03 -14.99 -27.05
CA ARG A 404 -8.33 -14.55 -27.53
C ARG A 404 -9.09 -13.75 -26.48
N ILE A 405 -9.10 -14.23 -25.23
CA ILE A 405 -9.78 -13.57 -24.10
C ILE A 405 -9.15 -12.19 -23.83
N GLU A 406 -7.82 -12.11 -23.88
CA GLU A 406 -7.12 -10.83 -23.70
C GLU A 406 -7.39 -9.85 -24.85
N GLU A 407 -7.52 -10.34 -26.10
CA GLU A 407 -7.84 -9.53 -27.28
C GLU A 407 -9.29 -9.02 -27.27
N GLU A 408 -10.24 -9.87 -26.89
CA GLU A 408 -11.67 -9.53 -26.89
C GLU A 408 -12.14 -8.85 -25.59
N GLY A 409 -11.52 -9.14 -24.45
CA GLY A 409 -11.80 -8.54 -23.14
C GLY A 409 -12.23 -9.55 -22.09
N LEU A 410 -11.83 -9.31 -20.84
CA LEU A 410 -12.08 -10.22 -19.72
C LEU A 410 -13.54 -10.17 -19.25
N ASP A 411 -14.21 -9.02 -19.40
CA ASP A 411 -15.56 -8.80 -18.86
C ASP A 411 -16.54 -9.88 -19.35
N ILE A 412 -16.57 -10.11 -20.65
CA ILE A 412 -17.49 -11.07 -21.26
C ILE A 412 -17.09 -12.52 -20.98
N TYR A 413 -15.78 -12.84 -21.05
CA TYR A 413 -15.33 -14.21 -20.92
C TYR A 413 -15.23 -14.72 -19.47
N GLU A 414 -14.84 -13.84 -18.53
CA GLU A 414 -14.69 -14.22 -17.14
C GLU A 414 -16.01 -14.03 -16.34
N HIS A 415 -16.90 -13.12 -16.78
CA HIS A 415 -18.10 -12.73 -16.03
C HIS A 415 -19.42 -12.80 -16.81
N GLY A 416 -19.38 -12.80 -18.14
CA GLY A 416 -20.59 -12.77 -18.98
C GLY A 416 -21.31 -11.42 -18.98
N GLU A 417 -20.68 -10.37 -18.47
CA GLU A 417 -21.25 -9.03 -18.27
C GLU A 417 -20.32 -7.96 -18.82
N SER A 418 -20.88 -6.78 -19.14
CA SER A 418 -20.11 -5.61 -19.55
C SER A 418 -20.57 -4.37 -18.78
N CYS A 419 -19.64 -3.50 -18.42
CA CYS A 419 -19.96 -2.20 -17.83
C CYS A 419 -20.44 -1.17 -18.86
N TYR A 420 -20.21 -1.43 -20.14
CA TYR A 420 -20.55 -0.53 -21.26
C TYR A 420 -21.33 -1.28 -22.33
N ASN A 421 -22.40 -0.68 -22.81
CA ASN A 421 -23.24 -1.21 -23.89
C ASN A 421 -22.65 -0.89 -25.26
#